data_bf368dec599b9ebd483260de0a32f6a4
#
_entry.id   bf368dec599b9ebd483260de0a32f6a4
#
_cell.length_a   1.000
_cell.length_b   1.000
_cell.length_c   1.000
_cell.angle_alpha   90.00
_cell.angle_beta   90.00
_cell.angle_gamma   90.00
#
_symmetry.space_group_name_H-M   'P 1'
#
loop_
_entity.id
_entity.type
_entity.pdbx_description
1 polymer ?
#
loop_
_entity_poly.entity_id
_entity_poly.type
_entity_poly.pdbx_seq_one_letter_code
_entity_poly.pdbx_strand_id
1 'polypeptide(L)'
;MNPKCKLILLFLVWTLILHGQNPSQAYKLPGKGLKQHSFLYAGEWDTRHPEGQSMFLLRGGKVVWKYSIPMKLANGNIQEFDDVTRLSNGNIVFACMSGAGIITPDKNLIWEFHCPEGTETHSCQPIGKDSVLMALNGNPGKVLIYNTATNKLLNEIIIPTSTANRHGQFRHVRITPQHTIMVPQIPEGKVVEYTMDGKEIWSVEAKSAWSAIRLHNGNTLISGDGKSYTREVNPKGETIWEFTQADAPFKLYNNQTANRLDNGNTVICNWCAGNKNTEEWKGTVQVFEVTPTKKIVWALSSWEHPDLGPSTYIQLLDEKGNPDNGELQR
;
A
#
# COMPACT_ATOMS: atom_id res chain seq x y z
N MET A 1 -10.84 86.04 -13.99
CA MET A 1 -11.05 85.50 -12.62
C MET A 1 -11.22 83.99 -12.74
N ASN A 2 -10.23 83.25 -12.23
CA ASN A 2 -10.11 81.80 -12.43
C ASN A 2 -10.28 81.12 -11.05
N PRO A 3 -11.23 80.19 -10.82
CA PRO A 3 -11.24 79.45 -9.60
C PRO A 3 -10.48 78.13 -9.84
N LYS A 4 -9.44 77.90 -8.98
CA LYS A 4 -8.64 76.75 -8.92
C LYS A 4 -9.44 75.57 -8.39
N CYS A 5 -9.59 74.47 -9.15
CA CYS A 5 -10.10 73.21 -8.71
C CYS A 5 -8.98 72.48 -7.94
N LYS A 6 -9.15 72.23 -6.66
CA LYS A 6 -8.27 71.38 -5.84
C LYS A 6 -8.77 69.95 -5.98
N LEU A 7 -7.96 69.10 -6.64
CA LEU A 7 -8.15 67.66 -6.68
C LEU A 7 -7.66 67.06 -5.39
N ILE A 8 -8.55 66.50 -4.57
CA ILE A 8 -8.22 65.75 -3.37
C ILE A 8 -8.06 64.28 -3.80
N LEU A 9 -6.81 63.79 -3.82
CA LEU A 9 -6.53 62.36 -3.99
C LEU A 9 -6.77 61.66 -2.64
N LEU A 10 -7.84 60.88 -2.56
CA LEU A 10 -8.03 59.93 -1.47
C LEU A 10 -7.15 58.67 -1.76
N PHE A 11 -6.08 58.48 -0.97
CA PHE A 11 -5.38 57.23 -0.91
C PHE A 11 -6.17 56.24 -0.04
N LEU A 12 -6.82 55.27 -0.66
CA LEU A 12 -7.32 54.08 0.04
C LEU A 12 -6.15 53.16 0.34
N VAL A 13 -5.72 53.17 1.59
CA VAL A 13 -4.77 52.18 2.12
C VAL A 13 -5.55 50.89 2.37
N TRP A 14 -5.38 49.91 1.49
CA TRP A 14 -5.82 48.54 1.74
C TRP A 14 -4.82 47.89 2.70
N THR A 15 -5.19 47.82 3.97
CA THR A 15 -4.48 46.95 4.93
C THR A 15 -4.83 45.50 4.60
N LEU A 16 -3.92 44.81 3.93
CA LEU A 16 -3.92 43.35 3.87
C LEU A 16 -3.74 42.82 5.29
N ILE A 17 -4.83 42.39 5.92
CA ILE A 17 -4.79 41.59 7.14
C ILE A 17 -4.30 40.21 6.69
N LEU A 18 -2.98 40.00 6.76
CA LEU A 18 -2.39 38.67 6.77
C LEU A 18 -2.94 37.97 8.02
N HIS A 19 -3.91 37.10 7.84
CA HIS A 19 -4.25 36.12 8.86
C HIS A 19 -3.02 35.23 9.02
N GLY A 20 -2.18 35.59 9.96
CA GLY A 20 -1.15 34.69 10.45
C GLY A 20 -1.86 33.44 10.98
N GLN A 21 -1.69 32.33 10.28
CA GLN A 21 -2.06 31.04 10.84
C GLN A 21 -1.29 30.89 12.13
N ASN A 22 -1.99 30.78 13.26
CA ASN A 22 -1.40 30.45 14.55
C ASN A 22 -0.56 29.17 14.39
N PRO A 23 0.72 29.18 14.79
CA PRO A 23 1.52 27.98 14.75
C PRO A 23 0.95 26.97 15.76
N SER A 24 0.53 25.80 15.22
CA SER A 24 0.35 24.53 15.91
C SER A 24 -0.79 24.43 16.91
N GLN A 25 -2.01 24.35 16.45
CA GLN A 25 -2.87 23.31 17.02
C GLN A 25 -2.50 22.01 16.30
N ALA A 26 -1.77 21.11 16.97
CA ALA A 26 -1.42 19.80 16.41
C ALA A 26 -2.71 19.15 15.90
N TYR A 27 -2.76 18.76 14.60
CA TYR A 27 -3.95 18.14 14.03
C TYR A 27 -4.30 16.90 14.85
N LYS A 28 -5.48 16.93 15.51
CA LYS A 28 -5.94 15.79 16.28
C LYS A 28 -6.37 14.71 15.32
N LEU A 29 -5.66 13.59 15.32
CA LEU A 29 -5.98 12.45 14.47
C LEU A 29 -7.39 11.93 14.78
N PRO A 30 -8.23 11.73 13.75
CA PRO A 30 -9.59 11.22 13.93
C PRO A 30 -9.57 9.72 14.26
N GLY A 31 -10.69 9.24 14.81
CA GLY A 31 -10.87 7.84 15.19
C GLY A 31 -10.29 7.50 16.57
N LYS A 32 -10.04 6.21 16.80
CA LYS A 32 -9.62 5.66 18.11
C LYS A 32 -8.18 5.13 18.08
N GLY A 33 -7.34 5.57 17.10
CA GLY A 33 -5.97 5.10 16.93
C GLY A 33 -5.89 3.58 16.82
N LEU A 34 -5.00 2.94 17.54
CA LEU A 34 -4.82 1.48 17.55
C LEU A 34 -6.07 0.66 17.94
N LYS A 35 -7.04 1.29 18.61
CA LYS A 35 -8.27 0.63 19.06
C LYS A 35 -9.41 0.70 18.03
N GLN A 36 -9.20 1.38 16.90
CA GLN A 36 -10.25 1.54 15.89
C GLN A 36 -10.60 0.21 15.25
N HIS A 37 -9.57 -0.55 14.87
CA HIS A 37 -9.69 -1.84 14.21
C HIS A 37 -8.81 -2.90 14.87
N SER A 38 -9.15 -4.17 14.65
CA SER A 38 -8.20 -5.28 14.79
C SER A 38 -7.55 -5.50 13.43
N PHE A 39 -6.22 -5.63 13.37
CA PHE A 39 -5.54 -5.71 12.09
C PHE A 39 -4.22 -6.50 12.14
N LEU A 40 -3.83 -7.04 10.97
CA LEU A 40 -2.46 -7.46 10.66
C LEU A 40 -1.78 -6.31 9.91
N TYR A 41 -0.56 -5.98 10.31
CA TYR A 41 0.22 -4.86 9.77
C TYR A 41 1.62 -5.34 9.37
N ALA A 42 2.10 -4.91 8.23
CA ALA A 42 3.48 -5.08 7.83
C ALA A 42 4.17 -3.72 7.71
N GLY A 43 5.35 -3.63 8.32
CA GLY A 43 6.28 -2.53 8.15
C GLY A 43 7.37 -2.90 7.15
N GLU A 44 7.77 -1.96 6.32
CA GLU A 44 8.78 -2.14 5.27
C GLU A 44 9.87 -1.09 5.39
N TRP A 45 11.13 -1.54 5.22
CA TRP A 45 12.30 -0.67 5.12
C TRP A 45 12.51 0.27 6.31
N ASP A 46 12.28 -0.23 7.53
CA ASP A 46 12.52 0.55 8.73
C ASP A 46 14.01 0.63 9.07
N THR A 47 14.69 1.60 8.47
CA THR A 47 16.13 1.82 8.67
C THR A 47 16.50 2.28 10.07
N ARG A 48 15.53 2.60 10.95
CA ARG A 48 15.75 2.87 12.37
C ARG A 48 16.01 1.59 13.16
N HIS A 49 15.56 0.44 12.60
CA HIS A 49 15.67 -0.91 13.17
C HIS A 49 16.45 -1.84 12.23
N PRO A 50 17.77 -1.64 12.10
CA PRO A 50 18.59 -2.41 11.15
C PRO A 50 18.69 -3.90 11.49
N GLU A 51 18.30 -4.29 12.71
CA GLU A 51 18.24 -5.69 13.16
C GLU A 51 17.13 -6.50 12.51
N GLY A 52 16.04 -5.86 12.08
CA GLY A 52 14.95 -6.63 11.45
C GLY A 52 13.72 -5.84 11.07
N GLN A 53 12.93 -6.46 10.21
CA GLN A 53 11.59 -6.00 9.80
C GLN A 53 10.53 -6.84 10.50
N SER A 54 9.40 -6.25 10.82
CA SER A 54 8.37 -6.90 11.62
C SER A 54 6.98 -6.78 11.02
N MET A 55 6.19 -7.85 11.17
CA MET A 55 4.74 -7.78 11.04
C MET A 55 4.08 -7.99 12.40
N PHE A 56 2.94 -7.35 12.59
CA PHE A 56 2.25 -7.26 13.87
C PHE A 56 0.77 -7.62 13.72
N LEU A 57 0.24 -8.44 14.64
CA LEU A 57 -1.18 -8.66 14.80
C LEU A 57 -1.67 -7.85 16.01
N LEU A 58 -2.63 -6.96 15.78
CA LEU A 58 -3.21 -6.13 16.83
C LEU A 58 -4.68 -6.47 17.07
N ARG A 59 -5.08 -6.48 18.35
CA ARG A 59 -6.47 -6.62 18.79
C ARG A 59 -6.73 -5.71 19.97
N GLY A 60 -7.82 -4.94 19.90
CA GLY A 60 -8.18 -4.00 20.97
C GLY A 60 -7.08 -2.98 21.30
N GLY A 61 -6.27 -2.61 20.31
CA GLY A 61 -5.17 -1.67 20.46
C GLY A 61 -3.89 -2.25 21.06
N LYS A 62 -3.78 -3.56 21.20
CA LYS A 62 -2.58 -4.24 21.73
C LYS A 62 -1.99 -5.18 20.71
N VAL A 63 -0.66 -5.25 20.64
CA VAL A 63 0.05 -6.28 19.90
C VAL A 63 -0.17 -7.62 20.61
N VAL A 64 -0.81 -8.56 19.92
CA VAL A 64 -1.08 -9.91 20.43
C VAL A 64 -0.15 -10.96 19.81
N TRP A 65 0.49 -10.60 18.68
CA TRP A 65 1.47 -11.45 18.00
C TRP A 65 2.41 -10.58 17.17
N LYS A 66 3.66 -11.00 17.05
CA LYS A 66 4.71 -10.34 16.26
C LYS A 66 5.60 -11.40 15.62
N TYR A 67 5.99 -11.19 14.37
CA TYR A 67 7.03 -11.97 13.71
C TYR A 67 8.02 -11.04 13.01
N SER A 68 9.29 -11.39 13.05
CA SER A 68 10.35 -10.56 12.49
C SER A 68 11.28 -11.39 11.62
N ILE A 69 11.76 -10.80 10.54
CA ILE A 69 12.83 -11.32 9.69
C ILE A 69 14.03 -10.38 9.78
N PRO A 70 15.27 -10.85 9.57
CA PRO A 70 16.43 -9.97 9.54
C PRO A 70 16.31 -8.98 8.40
N MET A 71 16.73 -7.72 8.59
CA MET A 71 16.79 -6.73 7.52
C MET A 71 17.85 -7.08 6.48
N LYS A 72 18.91 -7.81 6.87
CA LYS A 72 19.95 -8.28 5.96
C LYS A 72 20.13 -9.77 6.10
N LEU A 73 20.15 -10.45 4.97
CA LEU A 73 20.56 -11.86 4.90
C LEU A 73 22.08 -11.99 5.09
N ALA A 74 22.56 -13.22 5.34
CA ALA A 74 23.98 -13.53 5.49
C ALA A 74 24.81 -13.14 4.24
N ASN A 75 24.21 -13.15 3.05
CA ASN A 75 24.83 -12.70 1.80
C ASN A 75 24.81 -11.18 1.60
N GLY A 76 24.29 -10.41 2.58
CA GLY A 76 24.19 -8.95 2.52
C GLY A 76 22.96 -8.40 1.79
N ASN A 77 22.14 -9.24 1.16
CA ASN A 77 20.90 -8.82 0.53
C ASN A 77 19.92 -8.28 1.58
N ILE A 78 19.23 -7.22 1.22
CA ILE A 78 18.23 -6.58 2.07
C ILE A 78 16.93 -7.36 1.99
N GLN A 79 16.21 -7.39 3.11
CA GLN A 79 14.88 -7.97 3.25
C GLN A 79 13.90 -6.91 3.70
N GLU A 80 12.68 -7.05 3.24
CA GLU A 80 11.53 -6.25 3.66
C GLU A 80 10.27 -7.12 3.59
N PHE A 81 9.28 -6.85 4.43
CA PHE A 81 7.93 -7.38 4.23
C PHE A 81 7.18 -6.48 3.28
N ASP A 82 6.63 -7.06 2.23
CA ASP A 82 5.84 -6.31 1.25
C ASP A 82 4.35 -6.66 1.35
N ASP A 83 4.03 -7.94 1.45
CA ASP A 83 2.65 -8.41 1.43
C ASP A 83 2.42 -9.39 2.59
N VAL A 84 1.28 -9.25 3.28
CA VAL A 84 0.90 -10.15 4.37
C VAL A 84 -0.60 -10.39 4.35
N THR A 85 -1.02 -11.65 4.50
CA THR A 85 -2.42 -12.03 4.59
C THR A 85 -2.63 -13.06 5.67
N ARG A 86 -3.46 -12.77 6.67
CA ARG A 86 -3.89 -13.74 7.67
C ARG A 86 -5.09 -14.50 7.12
N LEU A 87 -4.93 -15.81 6.97
CA LEU A 87 -5.96 -16.74 6.52
C LEU A 87 -7.01 -17.00 7.60
N SER A 88 -8.14 -17.57 7.21
CA SER A 88 -9.22 -17.94 8.13
C SER A 88 -8.80 -18.94 9.19
N ASN A 89 -7.86 -19.84 8.90
CA ASN A 89 -7.30 -20.80 9.83
C ASN A 89 -6.25 -20.21 10.79
N GLY A 90 -5.93 -18.92 10.63
CA GLY A 90 -4.95 -18.21 11.45
C GLY A 90 -3.53 -18.18 10.93
N ASN A 91 -3.19 -18.97 9.93
CA ASN A 91 -1.90 -18.89 9.25
C ASN A 91 -1.71 -17.55 8.56
N ILE A 92 -0.48 -17.14 8.33
CA ILE A 92 -0.15 -15.90 7.65
C ILE A 92 0.68 -16.25 6.41
N VAL A 93 0.18 -15.83 5.25
CA VAL A 93 0.93 -15.80 3.98
C VAL A 93 1.68 -14.48 3.92
N PHE A 94 2.94 -14.49 3.52
CA PHE A 94 3.74 -13.28 3.41
C PHE A 94 4.70 -13.33 2.22
N ALA A 95 5.06 -12.17 1.71
CA ALA A 95 6.17 -11.97 0.79
C ALA A 95 7.26 -11.15 1.45
N CYS A 96 8.50 -11.49 1.13
CA CYS A 96 9.68 -10.68 1.39
C CYS A 96 10.60 -10.74 0.17
N MET A 97 11.56 -9.83 0.03
CA MET A 97 12.38 -9.74 -1.19
C MET A 97 13.01 -11.06 -1.62
N SER A 98 13.41 -11.93 -0.68
CA SER A 98 14.04 -13.22 -1.00
C SER A 98 13.06 -14.34 -1.30
N GLY A 99 11.75 -14.12 -1.11
CA GLY A 99 10.76 -15.19 -1.33
C GLY A 99 9.42 -14.93 -0.67
N ALA A 100 8.66 -16.00 -0.51
CA ALA A 100 7.36 -15.99 0.13
C ALA A 100 7.24 -17.19 1.08
N GLY A 101 6.33 -17.09 2.05
CA GLY A 101 6.14 -18.17 3.01
C GLY A 101 4.74 -18.20 3.62
N ILE A 102 4.45 -19.33 4.27
CA ILE A 102 3.28 -19.51 5.11
C ILE A 102 3.74 -19.90 6.51
N ILE A 103 3.32 -19.12 7.50
CA ILE A 103 3.69 -19.29 8.90
C ILE A 103 2.44 -19.51 9.74
N THR A 104 2.52 -20.45 10.70
CA THR A 104 1.43 -20.70 11.65
C THR A 104 1.37 -19.63 12.75
N PRO A 105 0.27 -19.56 13.54
CA PRO A 105 0.22 -18.69 14.72
C PRO A 105 1.36 -18.96 15.72
N ASP A 106 1.86 -20.21 15.79
CA ASP A 106 2.98 -20.62 16.64
C ASP A 106 4.35 -20.33 16.01
N LYS A 107 4.36 -19.59 14.88
CA LYS A 107 5.55 -19.16 14.13
C LYS A 107 6.35 -20.30 13.48
N ASN A 108 5.71 -21.43 13.18
CA ASN A 108 6.32 -22.48 12.40
C ASN A 108 6.14 -22.19 10.90
N LEU A 109 7.22 -22.13 10.15
CA LEU A 109 7.20 -22.02 8.70
C LEU A 109 6.75 -23.37 8.13
N ILE A 110 5.61 -23.40 7.43
CA ILE A 110 5.02 -24.64 6.88
C ILE A 110 5.10 -24.72 5.36
N TRP A 111 5.39 -23.62 4.71
CA TRP A 111 5.69 -23.54 3.29
C TRP A 111 6.61 -22.37 3.03
N GLU A 112 7.54 -22.53 2.08
CA GLU A 112 8.50 -21.50 1.69
C GLU A 112 8.84 -21.60 0.21
N PHE A 113 8.96 -20.44 -0.43
CA PHE A 113 9.47 -20.25 -1.78
C PHE A 113 10.68 -19.32 -1.71
N HIS A 114 11.81 -19.76 -2.27
CA HIS A 114 13.00 -18.94 -2.40
C HIS A 114 13.11 -18.38 -3.82
N CYS A 115 13.28 -17.07 -3.93
CA CYS A 115 13.52 -16.44 -5.21
C CYS A 115 14.81 -16.97 -5.84
N PRO A 116 14.80 -17.40 -7.12
CA PRO A 116 16.02 -17.69 -7.86
C PRO A 116 17.00 -16.51 -7.85
N GLU A 117 18.29 -16.81 -8.01
CA GLU A 117 19.32 -15.77 -8.10
C GLU A 117 18.97 -14.74 -9.18
N GLY A 118 19.19 -13.46 -8.88
CA GLY A 118 18.85 -12.36 -9.79
C GLY A 118 17.37 -11.97 -9.80
N THR A 119 16.54 -12.57 -8.95
CA THR A 119 15.11 -12.25 -8.84
C THR A 119 14.72 -11.84 -7.41
N GLU A 120 13.55 -11.25 -7.26
CA GLU A 120 12.94 -10.89 -5.97
C GLU A 120 11.41 -10.88 -6.08
N THR A 121 10.70 -10.95 -4.97
CA THR A 121 9.23 -10.83 -4.96
C THR A 121 8.76 -9.80 -3.94
N HIS A 122 7.68 -9.13 -4.28
CA HIS A 122 7.04 -8.10 -3.45
C HIS A 122 5.55 -8.35 -3.26
N SER A 123 5.03 -9.48 -3.75
CA SER A 123 3.63 -9.82 -3.56
C SER A 123 3.42 -11.31 -3.42
N CYS A 124 2.53 -11.68 -2.51
CA CYS A 124 2.07 -13.04 -2.33
C CYS A 124 0.60 -13.01 -1.89
N GLN A 125 -0.28 -13.39 -2.80
CA GLN A 125 -1.72 -13.42 -2.55
C GLN A 125 -2.20 -14.85 -2.47
N PRO A 126 -2.93 -15.27 -1.40
CA PRO A 126 -3.56 -16.58 -1.37
C PRO A 126 -4.66 -16.73 -2.43
N ILE A 127 -4.78 -17.92 -2.99
CA ILE A 127 -5.82 -18.34 -3.94
C ILE A 127 -6.41 -19.65 -3.42
N GLY A 128 -7.54 -19.55 -2.72
CA GLY A 128 -8.11 -20.71 -2.03
C GLY A 128 -7.20 -21.20 -0.91
N LYS A 129 -7.34 -22.48 -0.56
CA LYS A 129 -6.65 -23.06 0.61
C LYS A 129 -5.19 -23.44 0.36
N ASP A 130 -4.85 -23.78 -0.88
CA ASP A 130 -3.61 -24.49 -1.20
C ASP A 130 -2.80 -23.82 -2.30
N SER A 131 -3.11 -22.59 -2.67
CA SER A 131 -2.37 -21.92 -3.74
C SER A 131 -2.07 -20.46 -3.39
N VAL A 132 -0.99 -19.96 -3.99
CA VAL A 132 -0.57 -18.56 -3.87
C VAL A 132 -0.18 -18.01 -5.24
N LEU A 133 -0.50 -16.75 -5.48
CA LEU A 133 0.01 -15.96 -6.58
C LEU A 133 1.19 -15.13 -6.08
N MET A 134 2.28 -15.09 -6.84
CA MET A 134 3.45 -14.25 -6.56
C MET A 134 3.89 -13.51 -7.81
N ALA A 135 4.36 -12.27 -7.67
CA ALA A 135 5.12 -11.60 -8.72
C ALA A 135 6.60 -11.87 -8.51
N LEU A 136 7.28 -12.38 -9.51
CA LEU A 136 8.73 -12.58 -9.51
C LEU A 136 9.36 -11.50 -10.39
N ASN A 137 9.94 -10.49 -9.76
CA ASN A 137 10.69 -9.45 -10.41
C ASN A 137 12.04 -10.00 -10.87
N GLY A 138 12.41 -9.73 -12.11
CA GLY A 138 13.62 -10.28 -12.73
C GLY A 138 13.66 -10.03 -14.22
N ASN A 139 14.51 -10.76 -14.93
CA ASN A 139 14.59 -10.68 -16.39
C ASN A 139 14.47 -12.09 -16.99
N PRO A 140 13.29 -12.45 -17.52
CA PRO A 140 12.04 -11.66 -17.56
C PRO A 140 11.34 -11.56 -16.20
N GLY A 141 10.48 -10.53 -16.05
CA GLY A 141 9.51 -10.46 -14.96
C GLY A 141 8.40 -11.51 -15.15
N LYS A 142 7.88 -12.06 -14.07
CA LYS A 142 6.89 -13.16 -14.11
C LYS A 142 5.82 -13.01 -13.06
N VAL A 143 4.67 -13.60 -13.31
CA VAL A 143 3.69 -13.96 -12.29
C VAL A 143 3.62 -15.47 -12.18
N LEU A 144 3.72 -15.98 -10.97
CA LEU A 144 3.75 -17.41 -10.68
C LEU A 144 2.53 -17.77 -9.83
N ILE A 145 1.94 -18.92 -10.09
CA ILE A 145 0.94 -19.55 -9.23
C ILE A 145 1.49 -20.88 -8.75
N TYR A 146 1.63 -21.03 -7.45
CA TYR A 146 2.11 -22.25 -6.80
C TYR A 146 1.01 -22.92 -5.99
N ASN A 147 0.97 -24.25 -6.04
CA ASN A 147 0.26 -25.06 -5.05
C ASN A 147 1.17 -25.28 -3.84
N THR A 148 0.78 -24.75 -2.69
CA THR A 148 1.59 -24.78 -1.46
C THR A 148 1.58 -26.14 -0.76
N ALA A 149 0.54 -26.97 -0.97
CA ALA A 149 0.44 -28.30 -0.40
C ALA A 149 1.37 -29.32 -1.11
N THR A 150 1.55 -29.14 -2.44
CA THR A 150 2.38 -30.05 -3.26
C THR A 150 3.71 -29.45 -3.68
N ASN A 151 3.91 -28.14 -3.38
CA ASN A 151 5.04 -27.33 -3.81
C ASN A 151 5.27 -27.35 -5.34
N LYS A 152 4.18 -27.33 -6.10
CA LYS A 152 4.22 -27.38 -7.58
C LYS A 152 3.86 -26.05 -8.18
N LEU A 153 4.61 -25.63 -9.18
CA LEU A 153 4.22 -24.55 -10.08
C LEU A 153 3.01 -24.97 -10.90
N LEU A 154 1.91 -24.20 -10.77
CA LEU A 154 0.65 -24.45 -11.51
C LEU A 154 0.57 -23.60 -12.77
N ASN A 155 1.07 -22.35 -12.69
CA ASN A 155 1.05 -21.43 -13.84
C ASN A 155 2.24 -20.46 -13.76
N GLU A 156 2.74 -20.07 -14.93
CA GLU A 156 3.76 -19.06 -15.12
C GLU A 156 3.36 -18.14 -16.26
N ILE A 157 3.36 -16.84 -16.00
CA ILE A 157 3.05 -15.81 -16.98
C ILE A 157 4.23 -14.86 -17.05
N ILE A 158 4.77 -14.66 -18.26
CA ILE A 158 5.82 -13.67 -18.51
C ILE A 158 5.16 -12.30 -18.64
N ILE A 159 5.63 -11.34 -17.83
CA ILE A 159 5.16 -9.96 -17.88
C ILE A 159 6.27 -9.10 -18.54
N PRO A 160 5.97 -8.46 -19.66
CA PRO A 160 6.92 -7.56 -20.31
C PRO A 160 7.31 -6.41 -19.37
N THR A 161 8.60 -6.10 -19.30
CA THR A 161 9.13 -4.96 -18.56
C THR A 161 10.26 -4.30 -19.33
N SER A 162 10.33 -2.97 -19.29
CA SER A 162 11.32 -2.16 -19.97
C SER A 162 12.61 -1.96 -19.15
N THR A 163 12.61 -2.37 -17.88
CA THR A 163 13.75 -2.16 -16.98
C THR A 163 14.42 -3.45 -16.54
N ALA A 164 15.75 -3.44 -16.48
CA ALA A 164 16.55 -4.47 -15.82
C ALA A 164 16.63 -4.28 -14.29
N ASN A 165 16.20 -3.12 -13.78
CA ASN A 165 16.12 -2.89 -12.33
C ASN A 165 14.94 -3.65 -11.74
N ARG A 166 15.18 -4.89 -11.28
CA ARG A 166 14.15 -5.76 -10.71
C ARG A 166 13.37 -5.11 -9.58
N HIS A 167 14.03 -4.36 -8.69
CA HIS A 167 13.38 -3.73 -7.54
C HIS A 167 12.29 -2.71 -7.93
N GLY A 168 12.39 -2.14 -9.12
CA GLY A 168 11.42 -1.16 -9.63
C GLY A 168 10.39 -1.72 -10.61
N GLN A 169 10.21 -3.04 -10.75
CA GLN A 169 9.31 -3.59 -11.77
C GLN A 169 7.85 -3.62 -11.32
N PHE A 170 7.51 -4.48 -10.38
CA PHE A 170 6.14 -4.71 -9.90
C PHE A 170 6.12 -4.66 -8.38
N ARG A 171 4.96 -4.27 -7.82
CA ARG A 171 4.69 -4.39 -6.40
C ARG A 171 3.45 -5.28 -6.22
N HIS A 172 2.41 -4.85 -5.61
CA HIS A 172 1.24 -5.64 -5.20
C HIS A 172 0.41 -6.14 -6.39
N VAL A 173 0.86 -7.22 -7.02
CA VAL A 173 0.10 -7.93 -8.08
C VAL A 173 -1.09 -8.65 -7.44
N ARG A 174 -2.25 -8.61 -8.09
CA ARG A 174 -3.50 -9.15 -7.54
C ARG A 174 -4.28 -9.95 -8.57
N ILE A 175 -4.90 -11.04 -8.11
CA ILE A 175 -5.94 -11.73 -8.86
C ILE A 175 -7.24 -10.93 -8.78
N THR A 176 -7.99 -10.87 -9.88
CA THR A 176 -9.29 -10.20 -9.90
C THR A 176 -10.43 -11.21 -9.61
N PRO A 177 -11.65 -10.73 -9.27
CA PRO A 177 -12.80 -11.60 -9.13
C PRO A 177 -13.14 -12.40 -10.41
N GLN A 178 -12.68 -11.95 -11.58
CA GLN A 178 -12.86 -12.62 -12.88
C GLN A 178 -11.76 -13.63 -13.18
N HIS A 179 -10.88 -13.95 -12.23
CA HIS A 179 -9.72 -14.82 -12.39
C HIS A 179 -8.74 -14.33 -13.48
N THR A 180 -8.54 -13.02 -13.53
CA THR A 180 -7.48 -12.35 -14.30
C THR A 180 -6.44 -11.79 -13.35
N ILE A 181 -5.35 -11.22 -13.85
CA ILE A 181 -4.24 -10.74 -13.05
C ILE A 181 -4.04 -9.24 -13.27
N MET A 182 -4.11 -8.46 -12.22
CA MET A 182 -3.85 -7.03 -12.21
C MET A 182 -2.40 -6.77 -11.83
N VAL A 183 -1.63 -6.14 -12.73
CA VAL A 183 -0.21 -5.88 -12.57
C VAL A 183 0.07 -4.38 -12.62
N PRO A 184 0.44 -3.74 -11.50
CA PRO A 184 1.01 -2.39 -11.52
C PRO A 184 2.42 -2.46 -12.12
N GLN A 185 2.61 -1.91 -13.32
CA GLN A 185 3.90 -1.87 -14.03
C GLN A 185 4.53 -0.50 -13.83
N ILE A 186 5.37 -0.38 -12.80
CA ILE A 186 5.96 0.90 -12.36
C ILE A 186 6.76 1.57 -13.49
N PRO A 187 7.69 0.87 -14.20
CA PRO A 187 8.52 1.49 -15.23
C PRO A 187 7.72 1.94 -16.45
N GLU A 188 6.67 1.17 -16.78
CA GLU A 188 5.79 1.43 -17.93
C GLU A 188 4.77 2.54 -17.61
N GLY A 189 4.64 2.92 -16.34
CA GLY A 189 3.70 3.95 -15.89
C GLY A 189 2.24 3.57 -16.10
N LYS A 190 1.91 2.28 -16.00
CA LYS A 190 0.55 1.76 -16.24
C LYS A 190 0.17 0.63 -15.28
N VAL A 191 -1.12 0.42 -15.15
CA VAL A 191 -1.70 -0.80 -14.58
C VAL A 191 -2.27 -1.61 -15.73
N VAL A 192 -1.97 -2.90 -15.76
CA VAL A 192 -2.40 -3.82 -16.84
C VAL A 192 -3.11 -5.00 -16.24
N GLU A 193 -4.18 -5.44 -16.89
CA GLU A 193 -4.89 -6.67 -16.59
C GLU A 193 -4.57 -7.73 -17.64
N TYR A 194 -4.13 -8.89 -17.17
CA TYR A 194 -3.78 -10.04 -18.01
C TYR A 194 -4.72 -11.21 -17.74
N THR A 195 -5.01 -11.98 -18.80
CA THR A 195 -5.60 -13.32 -18.65
C THR A 195 -4.59 -14.30 -18.05
N MET A 196 -5.03 -15.47 -17.60
CA MET A 196 -4.16 -16.50 -17.04
C MET A 196 -3.19 -17.14 -18.07
N ASP A 197 -3.37 -16.89 -19.36
CA ASP A 197 -2.45 -17.25 -20.44
C ASP A 197 -1.54 -16.08 -20.89
N GLY A 198 -1.57 -14.95 -20.15
CA GLY A 198 -0.66 -13.83 -20.35
C GLY A 198 -1.07 -12.81 -21.42
N LYS A 199 -2.31 -12.85 -21.90
CA LYS A 199 -2.81 -11.85 -22.85
C LYS A 199 -3.28 -10.60 -22.12
N GLU A 200 -2.79 -9.41 -22.51
CA GLU A 200 -3.30 -8.11 -22.05
C GLU A 200 -4.75 -7.94 -22.55
N ILE A 201 -5.67 -7.62 -21.63
CA ILE A 201 -7.10 -7.39 -21.93
C ILE A 201 -7.59 -6.02 -21.54
N TRP A 202 -6.87 -5.32 -20.66
CA TRP A 202 -7.18 -3.96 -20.24
C TRP A 202 -5.93 -3.28 -19.72
N SER A 203 -5.82 -1.97 -19.90
CA SER A 203 -4.78 -1.17 -19.27
C SER A 203 -5.21 0.27 -19.06
N VAL A 204 -4.56 0.95 -18.10
CA VAL A 204 -4.74 2.37 -17.83
C VAL A 204 -3.40 3.01 -17.46
N GLU A 205 -3.18 4.25 -17.91
CA GLU A 205 -2.03 5.03 -17.45
C GLU A 205 -2.10 5.27 -15.94
N ALA A 206 -1.02 4.90 -15.24
CA ALA A 206 -0.92 5.01 -13.78
C ALA A 206 0.56 5.14 -13.40
N LYS A 207 1.06 6.37 -13.45
CA LYS A 207 2.46 6.66 -13.17
C LYS A 207 2.81 6.28 -11.73
N SER A 208 3.88 5.49 -11.57
CA SER A 208 4.36 5.01 -10.27
C SER A 208 3.27 4.30 -9.45
N ALA A 209 2.40 3.51 -10.09
CA ALA A 209 1.41 2.70 -9.39
C ALA A 209 2.11 1.58 -8.62
N TRP A 210 1.81 1.47 -7.32
CA TRP A 210 2.32 0.42 -6.45
C TRP A 210 1.31 -0.71 -6.26
N SER A 211 0.02 -0.37 -6.24
CA SER A 211 -1.03 -1.36 -6.07
C SER A 211 -2.24 -1.02 -6.93
N ALA A 212 -2.93 -2.06 -7.38
CA ALA A 212 -4.20 -1.95 -8.08
C ALA A 212 -5.09 -3.16 -7.75
N ILE A 213 -6.34 -2.89 -7.39
CA ILE A 213 -7.34 -3.93 -7.12
C ILE A 213 -8.60 -3.69 -7.95
N ARG A 214 -9.14 -4.77 -8.53
CA ARG A 214 -10.45 -4.73 -9.19
C ARG A 214 -11.55 -4.78 -8.14
N LEU A 215 -12.40 -3.77 -8.12
CA LEU A 215 -13.52 -3.68 -7.20
C LEU A 215 -14.72 -4.50 -7.71
N HIS A 216 -15.65 -4.86 -6.82
CA HIS A 216 -16.87 -5.61 -7.17
C HIS A 216 -17.77 -4.88 -8.18
N ASN A 217 -17.74 -3.54 -8.20
CA ASN A 217 -18.47 -2.72 -9.17
C ASN A 217 -17.81 -2.65 -10.57
N GLY A 218 -16.70 -3.35 -10.76
CA GLY A 218 -15.93 -3.38 -12.02
C GLY A 218 -14.90 -2.25 -12.17
N ASN A 219 -14.88 -1.28 -11.26
CA ASN A 219 -13.87 -0.23 -11.24
C ASN A 219 -12.53 -0.75 -10.72
N THR A 220 -11.47 0.02 -10.87
CA THR A 220 -10.14 -0.31 -10.35
C THR A 220 -9.69 0.77 -9.36
N LEU A 221 -9.36 0.35 -8.14
CA LEU A 221 -8.71 1.21 -7.15
C LEU A 221 -7.20 1.09 -7.32
N ILE A 222 -6.52 2.22 -7.50
CA ILE A 222 -5.08 2.32 -7.78
C ILE A 222 -4.45 3.22 -6.74
N SER A 223 -3.31 2.80 -6.18
CA SER A 223 -2.49 3.65 -5.32
C SER A 223 -1.05 3.74 -5.83
N GLY A 224 -0.37 4.87 -5.55
CA GLY A 224 0.96 5.13 -6.09
C GLY A 224 1.70 6.24 -5.35
N ASP A 225 2.96 6.46 -5.76
CA ASP A 225 3.85 7.44 -5.14
C ASP A 225 4.04 8.73 -5.94
N GLY A 226 3.96 8.70 -7.24
CA GLY A 226 4.34 9.83 -8.10
C GLY A 226 3.78 11.19 -7.70
N LYS A 227 2.61 11.22 -7.03
CA LYS A 227 1.98 12.39 -6.39
C LYS A 227 1.30 11.99 -5.07
N SER A 228 1.66 10.85 -4.51
CA SER A 228 1.01 10.26 -3.33
C SER A 228 -0.51 10.23 -3.49
N TYR A 229 -0.98 9.54 -4.51
CA TYR A 229 -2.39 9.47 -4.87
C TYR A 229 -3.01 8.11 -4.56
N THR A 230 -4.32 8.11 -4.32
CA THR A 230 -5.18 6.94 -4.42
C THR A 230 -6.38 7.32 -5.26
N ARG A 231 -6.66 6.58 -6.33
CA ARG A 231 -7.76 6.89 -7.24
C ARG A 231 -8.56 5.66 -7.65
N GLU A 232 -9.82 5.87 -7.96
CA GLU A 232 -10.70 4.88 -8.56
C GLU A 232 -10.95 5.27 -10.02
N VAL A 233 -10.72 4.32 -10.92
CA VAL A 233 -11.03 4.50 -12.35
C VAL A 233 -12.14 3.53 -12.76
N ASN A 234 -13.00 3.97 -13.69
CA ASN A 234 -14.00 3.10 -14.28
C ASN A 234 -13.37 2.15 -15.34
N PRO A 235 -14.12 1.18 -15.92
CA PRO A 235 -13.60 0.29 -16.95
C PRO A 235 -13.07 0.99 -18.21
N LYS A 236 -13.45 2.24 -18.46
CA LYS A 236 -12.91 3.05 -19.57
C LYS A 236 -11.59 3.74 -19.22
N GLY A 237 -11.11 3.63 -17.96
CA GLY A 237 -9.91 4.31 -17.47
C GLY A 237 -10.15 5.74 -17.00
N GLU A 238 -11.40 6.22 -16.94
CA GLU A 238 -11.73 7.55 -16.45
C GLU A 238 -11.71 7.58 -14.93
N THR A 239 -10.99 8.56 -14.33
CA THR A 239 -10.94 8.75 -12.88
C THR A 239 -12.29 9.25 -12.38
N ILE A 240 -12.94 8.51 -11.48
CA ILE A 240 -14.23 8.83 -10.89
C ILE A 240 -14.14 9.27 -9.42
N TRP A 241 -13.04 8.94 -8.76
CA TRP A 241 -12.70 9.38 -7.42
C TRP A 241 -11.18 9.41 -7.27
N GLU A 242 -10.68 10.37 -6.51
CA GLU A 242 -9.24 10.49 -6.23
C GLU A 242 -9.04 11.13 -4.85
N PHE A 243 -8.03 10.68 -4.12
CA PHE A 243 -7.54 11.29 -2.88
C PHE A 243 -6.05 11.58 -3.03
N THR A 244 -5.67 12.83 -2.80
CA THR A 244 -4.30 13.33 -3.01
C THR A 244 -3.83 14.16 -1.82
N GLN A 245 -2.59 14.66 -1.89
CA GLN A 245 -2.05 15.57 -0.87
C GLN A 245 -2.95 16.81 -0.62
N ALA A 246 -3.68 17.30 -1.63
CA ALA A 246 -4.57 18.44 -1.48
C ALA A 246 -5.77 18.14 -0.56
N ASP A 247 -6.14 16.88 -0.43
CA ASP A 247 -7.26 16.41 0.40
C ASP A 247 -6.81 16.05 1.83
N ALA A 248 -5.49 15.88 2.06
CA ALA A 248 -4.94 15.41 3.34
C ALA A 248 -4.45 16.57 4.21
N PRO A 249 -4.80 16.61 5.52
CA PRO A 249 -4.30 17.60 6.48
C PRO A 249 -2.90 17.25 7.04
N PHE A 250 -2.30 16.14 6.59
CA PHE A 250 -0.97 15.66 6.93
C PHE A 250 -0.21 15.28 5.66
N LYS A 251 1.10 15.13 5.77
CA LYS A 251 1.95 14.78 4.63
C LYS A 251 1.70 13.36 4.16
N LEU A 252 1.42 13.20 2.87
CA LEU A 252 1.46 11.93 2.16
C LEU A 252 2.85 11.75 1.54
N TYR A 253 3.44 10.58 1.74
CA TYR A 253 4.74 10.23 1.17
C TYR A 253 4.57 9.29 -0.02
N ASN A 254 3.99 8.13 0.21
CA ASN A 254 3.70 7.14 -0.82
C ASN A 254 2.46 6.34 -0.39
N ASN A 255 1.38 6.44 -1.17
CA ASN A 255 0.20 5.62 -0.94
C ASN A 255 0.46 4.22 -1.52
N GLN A 256 1.13 3.36 -0.73
CA GLN A 256 1.62 2.07 -1.21
C GLN A 256 0.51 1.09 -1.51
N THR A 257 -0.42 0.94 -0.59
CA THR A 257 -1.60 0.08 -0.78
C THR A 257 -2.87 0.79 -0.37
N ALA A 258 -3.98 0.40 -0.99
CA ALA A 258 -5.31 0.86 -0.64
C ALA A 258 -6.34 -0.26 -0.80
N ASN A 259 -7.28 -0.32 0.15
CA ASN A 259 -8.38 -1.29 0.14
C ASN A 259 -9.71 -0.55 0.31
N ARG A 260 -10.74 -0.96 -0.44
CA ARG A 260 -12.11 -0.45 -0.33
C ARG A 260 -12.89 -1.31 0.66
N LEU A 261 -13.56 -0.67 1.62
CA LEU A 261 -14.43 -1.32 2.59
C LEU A 261 -15.87 -1.41 2.09
N ASP A 262 -16.67 -2.31 2.67
CA ASP A 262 -18.10 -2.47 2.35
C ASP A 262 -18.92 -1.20 2.55
N ASN A 263 -18.54 -0.36 3.51
CA ASN A 263 -19.19 0.93 3.78
C ASN A 263 -18.81 2.02 2.75
N GLY A 264 -17.98 1.69 1.76
CA GLY A 264 -17.48 2.59 0.73
C GLY A 264 -16.25 3.40 1.13
N ASN A 265 -15.79 3.31 2.37
CA ASN A 265 -14.55 3.96 2.79
C ASN A 265 -13.32 3.28 2.16
N THR A 266 -12.22 4.00 2.09
CA THR A 266 -10.95 3.49 1.59
C THR A 266 -9.91 3.57 2.69
N VAL A 267 -9.23 2.46 2.99
CA VAL A 267 -8.08 2.40 3.89
C VAL A 267 -6.81 2.50 3.05
N ILE A 268 -5.91 3.39 3.44
CA ILE A 268 -4.71 3.72 2.65
C ILE A 268 -3.48 3.61 3.55
N CYS A 269 -2.45 2.91 3.09
CA CYS A 269 -1.13 2.86 3.71
C CYS A 269 -0.25 3.97 3.14
N ASN A 270 0.26 4.84 4.02
CA ASN A 270 1.13 5.97 3.67
C ASN A 270 2.57 5.63 4.10
N TRP A 271 3.32 5.00 3.21
CA TRP A 271 4.70 4.58 3.45
C TRP A 271 5.67 5.77 3.37
N CYS A 272 6.48 5.95 4.40
CA CYS A 272 7.35 7.11 4.53
C CYS A 272 8.86 6.81 4.41
N ALA A 273 9.28 5.54 4.30
CA ALA A 273 10.70 5.19 4.35
C ALA A 273 11.53 5.68 3.14
N GLY A 274 10.89 6.18 2.09
CA GLY A 274 11.56 6.94 1.03
C GLY A 274 12.15 8.27 1.52
N ASN A 275 11.64 8.84 2.62
CA ASN A 275 12.23 10.01 3.27
C ASN A 275 13.47 9.60 4.09
N LYS A 276 14.64 10.09 3.71
CA LYS A 276 15.92 9.77 4.38
C LYS A 276 16.07 10.41 5.76
N ASN A 277 15.25 11.42 6.09
CA ASN A 277 15.21 12.02 7.42
C ASN A 277 14.26 11.25 8.33
N THR A 278 14.77 10.25 9.02
CA THR A 278 13.98 9.37 9.90
C THR A 278 13.36 10.08 11.10
N GLU A 279 13.88 11.24 11.51
CA GLU A 279 13.31 12.05 12.60
C GLU A 279 11.92 12.60 12.24
N GLU A 280 11.66 12.84 10.94
CA GLU A 280 10.35 13.28 10.47
C GLU A 280 9.30 12.15 10.48
N TRP A 281 9.72 10.88 10.56
CA TRP A 281 8.80 9.74 10.51
C TRP A 281 7.84 9.72 11.69
N LYS A 282 8.30 10.11 12.89
CA LYS A 282 7.49 10.14 14.12
C LYS A 282 6.22 10.99 14.02
N GLY A 283 6.22 11.98 13.11
CA GLY A 283 5.05 12.81 12.81
C GLY A 283 4.14 12.25 11.70
N THR A 284 4.50 11.11 11.10
CA THR A 284 3.79 10.58 9.94
C THR A 284 2.56 9.78 10.36
N VAL A 285 1.45 10.01 9.66
CA VAL A 285 0.30 9.12 9.66
C VAL A 285 0.65 7.92 8.78
N GLN A 286 0.67 6.73 9.36
CA GLN A 286 1.05 5.48 8.69
C GLN A 286 -0.09 4.87 7.88
N VAL A 287 -1.31 4.91 8.45
CA VAL A 287 -2.53 4.39 7.82
C VAL A 287 -3.67 5.34 8.10
N PHE A 288 -4.57 5.50 7.16
CA PHE A 288 -5.78 6.28 7.37
C PHE A 288 -6.96 5.71 6.58
N GLU A 289 -8.16 5.99 7.07
CA GLU A 289 -9.44 5.64 6.44
C GLU A 289 -10.15 6.91 6.01
N VAL A 290 -10.60 6.93 4.76
CA VAL A 290 -11.25 8.07 4.13
C VAL A 290 -12.60 7.67 3.54
N THR A 291 -13.63 8.51 3.75
CA THR A 291 -14.96 8.31 3.17
C THR A 291 -14.97 8.59 1.67
N PRO A 292 -16.03 8.18 0.92
CA PRO A 292 -16.21 8.56 -0.48
C PRO A 292 -16.24 10.09 -0.68
N THR A 293 -16.65 10.86 0.33
CA THR A 293 -16.64 12.34 0.31
C THR A 293 -15.31 12.95 0.77
N LYS A 294 -14.24 12.12 0.85
CA LYS A 294 -12.87 12.51 1.21
C LYS A 294 -12.68 12.99 2.66
N LYS A 295 -13.60 12.69 3.55
CA LYS A 295 -13.44 12.95 4.98
C LYS A 295 -12.61 11.83 5.61
N ILE A 296 -11.51 12.17 6.28
CA ILE A 296 -10.73 11.20 7.07
C ILE A 296 -11.49 10.91 8.35
N VAL A 297 -11.78 9.63 8.60
CA VAL A 297 -12.55 9.15 9.75
C VAL A 297 -11.70 8.38 10.76
N TRP A 298 -10.55 7.86 10.31
CA TRP A 298 -9.54 7.25 11.14
C TRP A 298 -8.15 7.57 10.59
N ALA A 299 -7.20 7.80 11.49
CA ALA A 299 -5.80 7.94 11.16
C ALA A 299 -4.94 7.33 12.27
N LEU A 300 -3.93 6.55 11.87
CA LEU A 300 -3.01 5.85 12.74
C LEU A 300 -1.61 6.43 12.61
N SER A 301 -1.05 6.84 13.74
CA SER A 301 0.36 7.18 13.91
C SER A 301 0.84 6.47 15.17
N SER A 302 1.72 5.47 15.02
CA SER A 302 2.19 4.62 16.11
C SER A 302 3.67 4.29 15.93
N TRP A 303 4.52 5.18 16.45
CA TRP A 303 5.97 5.19 16.26
C TRP A 303 6.78 4.86 17.52
N GLU A 304 6.12 4.53 18.64
CA GLU A 304 6.80 4.25 19.91
C GLU A 304 6.19 3.05 20.65
N HIS A 305 4.88 3.07 20.95
CA HIS A 305 4.23 2.06 21.80
C HIS A 305 2.90 1.56 21.21
N PRO A 306 2.91 0.58 20.29
CA PRO A 306 4.06 -0.06 19.65
C PRO A 306 4.67 0.81 18.54
N ASP A 307 5.96 0.62 18.27
CA ASP A 307 6.57 1.09 17.04
C ASP A 307 6.23 0.10 15.92
N LEU A 308 5.38 0.51 14.98
CA LEU A 308 4.92 -0.32 13.87
C LEU A 308 5.81 -0.18 12.63
N GLY A 309 6.66 0.85 12.58
CA GLY A 309 7.46 1.16 11.39
C GLY A 309 6.65 1.74 10.22
N PRO A 310 7.30 2.00 9.09
CA PRO A 310 6.66 2.51 7.87
C PRO A 310 5.64 1.51 7.32
N SER A 311 4.43 1.98 6.99
CA SER A 311 3.32 1.11 6.56
C SER A 311 3.45 0.70 5.10
N THR A 312 3.55 -0.61 4.83
CA THR A 312 3.41 -1.13 3.47
C THR A 312 2.04 -1.77 3.25
N TYR A 313 1.58 -2.54 4.21
CA TYR A 313 0.33 -3.28 4.09
C TYR A 313 -0.43 -3.35 5.41
N ILE A 314 -1.76 -3.30 5.31
CA ILE A 314 -2.68 -3.56 6.43
C ILE A 314 -3.84 -4.43 5.98
N GLN A 315 -4.18 -5.42 6.79
CA GLN A 315 -5.41 -6.20 6.69
C GLN A 315 -6.26 -5.93 7.92
N LEU A 316 -7.43 -5.30 7.75
CA LEU A 316 -8.41 -5.16 8.82
C LEU A 316 -9.10 -6.51 9.05
N LEU A 317 -9.18 -6.94 10.30
CA LEU A 317 -9.67 -8.27 10.67
C LEU A 317 -11.12 -8.24 11.19
N ASP A 318 -11.66 -7.06 11.41
CA ASP A 318 -13.02 -6.76 11.80
C ASP A 318 -13.89 -6.27 10.63
N GLU A 319 -13.32 -6.21 9.44
CA GLU A 319 -14.00 -5.88 8.19
C GLU A 319 -14.27 -7.15 7.36
N LYS A 320 -15.28 -7.08 6.51
CA LYS A 320 -15.63 -8.19 5.62
C LYS A 320 -14.57 -8.41 4.53
N GLY A 321 -14.37 -9.66 4.17
CA GLY A 321 -13.47 -10.10 3.12
C GLY A 321 -13.31 -11.61 3.13
N ASN A 322 -12.77 -12.18 2.06
CA ASN A 322 -12.37 -13.58 1.98
C ASN A 322 -10.85 -13.69 1.88
N PRO A 323 -10.14 -13.70 3.02
CA PRO A 323 -8.69 -13.70 3.02
C PRO A 323 -8.10 -14.95 2.35
N ASP A 324 -8.80 -16.11 2.39
CA ASP A 324 -8.32 -17.34 1.77
C ASP A 324 -8.29 -17.23 0.23
N ASN A 325 -9.09 -16.34 -0.36
CA ASN A 325 -9.05 -16.04 -1.80
C ASN A 325 -8.32 -14.72 -2.11
N GLY A 326 -7.65 -14.11 -1.11
CA GLY A 326 -7.02 -12.81 -1.27
C GLY A 326 -8.02 -11.66 -1.49
N GLU A 327 -9.29 -11.89 -1.24
CA GLU A 327 -10.33 -10.84 -1.26
C GLU A 327 -10.31 -10.08 0.06
N LEU A 328 -9.36 -9.16 0.18
CA LEU A 328 -9.22 -8.32 1.35
C LEU A 328 -9.96 -7.01 1.13
N GLN A 329 -11.07 -6.80 1.83
CA GLN A 329 -11.81 -5.52 1.85
C GLN A 329 -11.94 -4.87 0.46
N ARG A 330 -12.68 -5.49 -0.42
CA ARG A 330 -12.90 -4.99 -1.79
C ARG A 330 -14.32 -4.48 -1.98
#